data_75fda84892480d385ca432560358d221
#
_entry.id   75fda84892480d385ca432560358d221
#
_cell.length_a   1.000
_cell.length_b   1.000
_cell.length_c   1.000
_cell.angle_alpha   90.00
_cell.angle_beta   90.00
_cell.angle_gamma   90.00
#
_symmetry.space_group_name_H-M   'P 1'
#
loop_
_entity.id
_entity.type
_entity.pdbx_description
1 polymer ?
#
loop_
_entity_poly.entity_id
_entity_poly.type
_entity_poly.pdbx_seq_one_letter_code
_entity_poly.pdbx_strand_id
1 'polypeptide(L)'
;MASLLTFQYLFGILRRPRLSSKAILLGEEQFDDEEALAVFIAAESLRSGIQRRRLTTHGSKEVLHAGYRNFSESWARDFGFAAHGLLTLKQYNPVKETLEAFFHHQTPEGQLPVKLHSVDVVTRFLHSFFGREQPNEMMLKPKYLSGHGAPSLDGQALLVIAALAYCQETGNASFLKLHWAELTAAMQWLATYRTGTGEDPLLHQGAFADWADSIARHGRVLYTNVVHWKALSEMAIAATQLDFHAEAIAYFSMAEKVVRAINRYFWHADLGYFVTSDELAQLSSDGNLLAIAWGLATSEQAESILQVMERARMAEPVPTRVTYPSYPRHLIALENLLGGMANYHTDASWLWIGAWHVIALVKTGHMEEAQRVLGRILKVIVADRQVNEVHAPNGKPLASMWYTPEAPLTWNAGMIIYACHLFENRRQEAHRLLSGLFHKAAE
;
A
#
# COMPACT_ATOMS: atom_id res chain seq x y z
N MET A 1 -15.92 31.38 29.39
CA MET A 1 -15.90 29.90 29.40
C MET A 1 -15.19 29.29 28.21
N ALA A 2 -15.50 29.66 26.94
CA ALA A 2 -14.85 29.07 25.77
C ALA A 2 -13.32 29.26 25.77
N SER A 3 -12.79 30.43 26.15
CA SER A 3 -11.33 30.68 26.14
C SER A 3 -10.58 29.85 27.21
N LEU A 4 -11.19 29.53 28.33
CA LEU A 4 -10.56 28.70 29.38
C LEU A 4 -10.48 27.22 28.97
N LEU A 5 -11.53 26.71 28.30
CA LEU A 5 -11.56 25.35 27.76
C LEU A 5 -10.56 25.18 26.66
N THR A 6 -10.43 26.17 25.77
CA THR A 6 -9.43 26.17 24.67
C THR A 6 -8.00 26.20 25.24
N PHE A 7 -7.74 26.99 26.27
CA PHE A 7 -6.44 27.07 26.93
C PHE A 7 -6.07 25.76 27.62
N GLN A 8 -7.03 25.15 28.37
CA GLN A 8 -6.82 23.86 29.03
C GLN A 8 -6.56 22.74 28.02
N TYR A 9 -7.23 22.75 26.86
CA TYR A 9 -7.03 21.79 25.78
C TYR A 9 -5.62 21.91 25.17
N LEU A 10 -5.21 23.14 24.77
CA LEU A 10 -3.87 23.40 24.25
C LEU A 10 -2.76 23.05 25.25
N PHE A 11 -2.98 23.37 26.52
CA PHE A 11 -2.04 23.03 27.59
C PHE A 11 -1.93 21.51 27.79
N GLY A 12 -3.04 20.78 27.62
CA GLY A 12 -3.07 19.32 27.63
C GLY A 12 -2.21 18.73 26.49
N ILE A 13 -2.31 19.30 25.26
CA ILE A 13 -1.49 18.89 24.13
C ILE A 13 -0.01 19.15 24.42
N LEU A 14 0.35 20.32 24.92
CA LEU A 14 1.74 20.70 25.17
C LEU A 14 2.41 19.88 26.29
N ARG A 15 1.63 19.27 27.19
CA ARG A 15 2.13 18.34 28.21
C ARG A 15 2.44 16.95 27.69
N ARG A 16 1.91 16.55 26.52
CA ARG A 16 2.23 15.27 25.94
C ARG A 16 3.72 15.19 25.52
N PRO A 17 4.33 14.00 25.55
CA PRO A 17 5.68 13.80 25.07
C PRO A 17 5.85 14.41 23.67
N ARG A 18 7.03 14.96 23.40
CA ARG A 18 7.36 15.34 22.03
C ARG A 18 7.36 14.07 21.20
N LEU A 19 6.83 14.17 19.98
CA LEU A 19 7.13 13.18 18.96
C LEU A 19 8.64 13.12 18.90
N SER A 20 9.23 12.19 19.62
CA SER A 20 10.59 11.83 19.31
C SER A 20 10.52 11.33 17.88
N SER A 21 11.26 11.98 16.96
CA SER A 21 11.90 11.15 15.98
C SER A 21 12.57 10.09 16.86
N LYS A 22 12.00 8.92 16.97
CA LYS A 22 12.77 7.74 17.36
C LYS A 22 13.72 7.55 16.18
N ALA A 23 14.72 8.44 16.11
CA ALA A 23 15.93 8.12 15.42
C ALA A 23 16.20 6.73 15.94
N ILE A 24 16.14 5.76 15.05
CA ILE A 24 16.57 4.41 15.36
C ILE A 24 18.01 4.67 15.76
N LEU A 25 18.27 4.74 17.07
CA LEU A 25 19.60 4.94 17.64
C LEU A 25 20.36 3.64 17.36
N LEU A 26 20.74 3.52 16.10
CA LEU A 26 21.66 2.52 15.64
C LEU A 26 23.02 2.93 16.17
N GLY A 27 23.62 2.08 16.95
CA GLY A 27 25.06 2.09 17.03
C GLY A 27 25.57 1.85 15.61
N GLU A 28 26.09 2.87 14.96
CA GLU A 28 26.65 2.82 13.60
C GLU A 28 27.73 1.74 13.46
N GLU A 29 28.29 1.30 14.58
CA GLU A 29 29.32 0.27 14.70
C GLU A 29 28.86 -1.17 14.38
N GLN A 30 27.54 -1.41 14.14
CA GLN A 30 27.00 -2.75 13.96
C GLN A 30 26.80 -3.19 12.51
N PHE A 31 26.94 -2.28 11.53
CA PHE A 31 26.65 -2.59 10.13
C PHE A 31 27.83 -2.20 9.24
N ASP A 32 28.55 -3.20 8.74
CA ASP A 32 29.64 -3.04 7.76
C ASP A 32 29.11 -2.77 6.33
N ASP A 33 27.76 -2.91 6.13
CA ASP A 33 27.10 -2.82 4.83
C ASP A 33 25.90 -1.86 4.89
N GLU A 34 25.90 -0.85 3.99
CA GLU A 34 24.79 0.13 3.86
C GLU A 34 23.47 -0.54 3.50
N GLU A 35 23.47 -1.63 2.73
CA GLU A 35 22.23 -2.34 2.37
C GLU A 35 21.62 -3.00 3.60
N ALA A 36 22.43 -3.66 4.43
CA ALA A 36 21.98 -4.26 5.69
C ALA A 36 21.43 -3.20 6.65
N LEU A 37 22.09 -2.03 6.72
CA LEU A 37 21.60 -0.89 7.51
C LEU A 37 20.25 -0.39 7.01
N ALA A 38 20.05 -0.23 5.69
CA ALA A 38 18.79 0.22 5.12
C ALA A 38 17.65 -0.76 5.42
N VAL A 39 17.90 -2.06 5.25
CA VAL A 39 16.93 -3.12 5.54
C VAL A 39 16.56 -3.14 7.03
N PHE A 40 17.55 -2.95 7.90
CA PHE A 40 17.31 -2.84 9.35
C PHE A 40 16.43 -1.62 9.68
N ILE A 41 16.75 -0.43 9.12
CA ILE A 41 15.93 0.79 9.31
C ILE A 41 14.49 0.53 8.84
N ALA A 42 14.30 -0.11 7.69
CA ALA A 42 12.96 -0.43 7.19
C ALA A 42 12.23 -1.43 8.11
N ALA A 43 12.91 -2.48 8.58
CA ALA A 43 12.32 -3.47 9.49
C ALA A 43 11.90 -2.85 10.83
N GLU A 44 12.75 -2.01 11.43
CA GLU A 44 12.43 -1.31 12.68
C GLU A 44 11.34 -0.25 12.46
N SER A 45 11.34 0.45 11.32
CA SER A 45 10.26 1.36 10.94
C SER A 45 8.91 0.65 10.89
N LEU A 46 8.86 -0.55 10.30
CA LEU A 46 7.65 -1.36 10.23
C LEU A 46 7.21 -1.87 11.61
N ARG A 47 8.12 -2.46 12.38
CA ARG A 47 7.83 -2.96 13.74
C ARG A 47 7.35 -1.87 14.68
N SER A 48 7.93 -0.68 14.57
CA SER A 48 7.57 0.45 15.41
C SER A 48 6.13 0.90 15.23
N GLY A 49 5.53 0.66 14.05
CA GLY A 49 4.11 0.93 13.78
C GLY A 49 3.14 -0.01 14.50
N ILE A 50 3.61 -1.14 15.04
CA ILE A 50 2.75 -2.06 15.79
C ILE A 50 2.42 -1.45 17.15
N GLN A 51 1.14 -1.19 17.38
CA GLN A 51 0.65 -0.54 18.59
C GLN A 51 -0.43 -1.38 19.27
N ARG A 52 -0.33 -1.54 20.59
CA ARG A 52 -1.40 -2.18 21.37
C ARG A 52 -2.55 -1.21 21.56
N ARG A 53 -3.70 -1.49 20.96
CA ARG A 53 -4.87 -0.59 20.91
C ARG A 53 -6.09 -1.26 21.51
N ARG A 54 -6.91 -0.48 22.20
CA ARG A 54 -8.21 -0.93 22.73
C ARG A 54 -9.21 -1.05 21.58
N LEU A 55 -9.78 -2.23 21.40
CA LEU A 55 -10.84 -2.50 20.41
C LEU A 55 -12.22 -2.54 21.07
N THR A 56 -12.29 -3.09 22.29
CA THR A 56 -13.50 -3.15 23.12
C THR A 56 -13.20 -2.65 24.53
N THR A 57 -14.21 -2.59 25.39
CA THR A 57 -14.05 -2.20 26.81
C THR A 57 -13.07 -3.10 27.57
N HIS A 58 -12.97 -4.38 27.17
CA HIS A 58 -12.17 -5.40 27.85
C HIS A 58 -11.10 -6.06 26.97
N GLY A 59 -10.97 -5.61 25.70
CA GLY A 59 -10.06 -6.23 24.75
C GLY A 59 -9.10 -5.23 24.08
N SER A 60 -7.83 -5.61 24.00
CA SER A 60 -6.81 -4.89 23.25
C SER A 60 -6.21 -5.81 22.20
N LYS A 61 -5.83 -5.24 21.05
CA LYS A 61 -5.21 -5.89 19.91
C LYS A 61 -3.91 -5.20 19.53
N GLU A 62 -2.96 -5.93 18.99
CA GLU A 62 -1.81 -5.37 18.31
C GLU A 62 -2.21 -4.96 16.89
N VAL A 63 -2.22 -3.66 16.63
CA VAL A 63 -2.71 -3.10 15.37
C VAL A 63 -1.60 -2.31 14.71
N LEU A 64 -1.40 -2.50 13.41
CA LEU A 64 -0.43 -1.72 12.66
C LEU A 64 -0.99 -0.33 12.38
N HIS A 65 -0.27 0.70 12.79
CA HIS A 65 -0.48 2.08 12.42
C HIS A 65 0.31 2.43 11.16
N ALA A 66 -0.22 3.31 10.33
CA ALA A 66 0.46 3.78 9.13
C ALA A 66 1.69 4.63 9.45
N GLY A 67 1.64 5.41 10.53
CA GLY A 67 2.73 6.26 10.99
C GLY A 67 2.50 6.80 12.40
N TYR A 68 3.19 7.88 12.75
CA TYR A 68 3.14 8.47 14.09
C TYR A 68 2.60 9.89 14.15
N ARG A 69 2.72 10.63 13.05
CA ARG A 69 2.37 12.05 12.99
C ARG A 69 1.01 12.27 12.33
N ASN A 70 0.99 12.23 11.01
CA ASN A 70 -0.21 12.50 10.22
C ASN A 70 -1.12 11.27 10.15
N PHE A 71 -0.53 10.09 10.23
CA PHE A 71 -1.18 8.79 10.03
C PHE A 71 -1.03 7.87 11.23
N SER A 72 -1.12 8.41 12.47
CA SER A 72 -1.07 7.60 13.71
C SER A 72 -2.35 6.77 13.93
N GLU A 73 -2.83 6.14 12.87
CA GLU A 73 -4.06 5.37 12.78
C GLU A 73 -3.81 4.12 11.95
N SER A 74 -4.68 3.13 12.05
CA SER A 74 -4.63 1.95 11.17
C SER A 74 -5.47 2.19 9.93
N TRP A 75 -4.82 2.37 8.79
CA TRP A 75 -5.48 2.54 7.51
C TRP A 75 -5.54 1.21 6.75
N ALA A 76 -6.69 0.91 6.17
CA ALA A 76 -6.93 -0.35 5.44
C ALA A 76 -5.93 -0.57 4.30
N ARG A 77 -5.68 0.47 3.52
CA ARG A 77 -4.75 0.46 2.39
C ARG A 77 -3.31 0.28 2.83
N ASP A 78 -2.87 1.09 3.79
CA ASP A 78 -1.51 1.06 4.32
C ASP A 78 -1.20 -0.32 4.91
N PHE A 79 -2.11 -0.83 5.74
CA PHE A 79 -1.97 -2.15 6.32
C PHE A 79 -2.04 -3.24 5.26
N GLY A 80 -2.94 -3.15 4.27
CA GLY A 80 -3.10 -4.14 3.23
C GLY A 80 -1.80 -4.44 2.47
N PHE A 81 -1.01 -3.40 2.18
CA PHE A 81 0.32 -3.55 1.58
C PHE A 81 1.40 -3.90 2.61
N ALA A 82 1.44 -3.22 3.76
CA ALA A 82 2.45 -3.45 4.78
C ALA A 82 2.41 -4.88 5.36
N ALA A 83 1.26 -5.54 5.29
CA ALA A 83 1.08 -6.92 5.74
C ALA A 83 2.08 -7.88 5.08
N HIS A 84 2.42 -7.69 3.80
CA HIS A 84 3.43 -8.51 3.11
C HIS A 84 4.80 -8.43 3.79
N GLY A 85 5.22 -7.23 4.22
CA GLY A 85 6.46 -7.05 4.96
C GLY A 85 6.41 -7.66 6.37
N LEU A 86 5.28 -7.52 7.08
CA LEU A 86 5.09 -8.17 8.38
C LEU A 86 5.15 -9.71 8.27
N LEU A 87 4.51 -10.28 7.25
CA LEU A 87 4.56 -11.73 6.98
C LEU A 87 5.99 -12.18 6.67
N THR A 88 6.73 -11.43 5.84
CA THR A 88 8.14 -11.67 5.56
C THR A 88 8.99 -11.70 6.84
N LEU A 89 8.71 -10.78 7.78
CA LEU A 89 9.37 -10.73 9.08
C LEU A 89 8.79 -11.72 10.11
N LYS A 90 7.87 -12.59 9.70
CA LYS A 90 7.16 -13.57 10.56
C LYS A 90 6.41 -12.93 11.73
N GLN A 91 5.98 -11.68 11.56
CA GLN A 91 5.15 -10.95 12.53
C GLN A 91 3.66 -11.30 12.31
N TYR A 92 3.31 -12.56 12.52
CA TYR A 92 1.98 -13.10 12.20
C TYR A 92 0.88 -12.57 13.11
N ASN A 93 1.18 -12.36 14.41
CA ASN A 93 0.17 -11.92 15.36
C ASN A 93 -0.36 -10.49 15.07
N PRO A 94 0.49 -9.48 14.83
CA PRO A 94 0.03 -8.15 14.43
C PRO A 94 -0.80 -8.16 13.14
N VAL A 95 -0.46 -9.01 12.15
CA VAL A 95 -1.26 -9.16 10.92
C VAL A 95 -2.64 -9.69 11.25
N LYS A 96 -2.73 -10.80 11.98
CA LYS A 96 -3.99 -11.42 12.41
C LYS A 96 -4.85 -10.44 13.20
N GLU A 97 -4.27 -9.81 14.22
CA GLU A 97 -5.02 -8.93 15.13
C GLU A 97 -5.49 -7.65 14.44
N THR A 98 -4.72 -7.11 13.49
CA THR A 98 -5.16 -5.98 12.66
C THR A 98 -6.34 -6.36 11.76
N LEU A 99 -6.29 -7.52 11.10
CA LEU A 99 -7.41 -8.05 10.31
C LEU A 99 -8.67 -8.22 11.16
N GLU A 100 -8.55 -8.88 12.31
CA GLU A 100 -9.66 -9.07 13.23
C GLU A 100 -10.25 -7.74 13.73
N ALA A 101 -9.42 -6.69 13.89
CA ALA A 101 -9.88 -5.36 14.25
C ALA A 101 -10.71 -4.71 13.13
N PHE A 102 -10.32 -4.89 11.87
CA PHE A 102 -11.11 -4.42 10.73
C PHE A 102 -12.42 -5.21 10.57
N PHE A 103 -12.37 -6.54 10.65
CA PHE A 103 -13.54 -7.40 10.54
C PHE A 103 -14.56 -7.14 11.67
N HIS A 104 -14.09 -6.87 12.89
CA HIS A 104 -14.96 -6.49 14.01
C HIS A 104 -15.84 -5.27 13.69
N HIS A 105 -15.38 -4.39 12.81
CA HIS A 105 -16.08 -3.18 12.41
C HIS A 105 -16.69 -3.27 11.00
N GLN A 106 -16.81 -4.47 10.42
CA GLN A 106 -17.49 -4.62 9.13
C GLN A 106 -18.99 -4.29 9.27
N THR A 107 -19.54 -3.53 8.31
CA THR A 107 -20.99 -3.26 8.30
C THR A 107 -21.81 -4.47 7.87
N PRO A 108 -23.11 -4.52 8.16
CA PRO A 108 -23.98 -5.60 7.68
C PRO A 108 -23.97 -5.77 6.16
N GLU A 109 -23.72 -4.69 5.41
CA GLU A 109 -23.63 -4.68 3.94
C GLU A 109 -22.26 -5.17 3.44
N GLY A 110 -21.31 -5.44 4.33
CA GLY A 110 -19.98 -5.96 4.02
C GLY A 110 -18.88 -4.89 3.87
N GLN A 111 -19.18 -3.59 4.08
CA GLN A 111 -18.16 -2.55 4.02
C GLN A 111 -17.20 -2.64 5.20
N LEU A 112 -15.90 -2.68 4.92
CA LEU A 112 -14.83 -2.53 5.90
C LEU A 112 -14.45 -1.05 6.07
N PRO A 113 -13.97 -0.65 7.26
CA PRO A 113 -13.54 0.73 7.47
C PRO A 113 -12.37 1.14 6.55
N VAL A 114 -12.37 2.39 6.10
CA VAL A 114 -11.19 3.01 5.46
C VAL A 114 -10.03 3.06 6.45
N LYS A 115 -10.36 3.31 7.73
CA LYS A 115 -9.40 3.33 8.84
C LYS A 115 -10.06 3.09 10.18
N LEU A 116 -9.23 2.65 11.12
CA LEU A 116 -9.53 2.59 12.55
C LEU A 116 -8.79 3.73 13.26
N HIS A 117 -9.52 4.60 13.95
CA HIS A 117 -8.98 5.78 14.60
C HIS A 117 -9.50 5.95 16.02
N SER A 118 -8.81 6.73 16.83
CA SER A 118 -9.27 7.09 18.18
C SER A 118 -9.33 8.60 18.41
N VAL A 119 -8.77 9.38 17.49
CA VAL A 119 -8.59 10.81 17.60
C VAL A 119 -9.28 11.51 16.44
N ASP A 120 -10.02 12.57 16.72
CA ASP A 120 -10.64 13.40 15.69
C ASP A 120 -9.58 14.18 14.88
N VAL A 121 -9.99 14.67 13.70
CA VAL A 121 -9.08 15.34 12.76
C VAL A 121 -8.43 16.59 13.35
N VAL A 122 -9.20 17.38 14.14
CA VAL A 122 -8.69 18.63 14.72
C VAL A 122 -7.64 18.34 15.79
N THR A 123 -7.93 17.40 16.68
CA THR A 123 -6.98 16.95 17.73
C THR A 123 -5.72 16.41 17.08
N ARG A 124 -5.84 15.55 16.06
CA ARG A 124 -4.70 15.01 15.30
C ARG A 124 -3.84 16.12 14.69
N PHE A 125 -4.47 17.08 14.00
CA PHE A 125 -3.77 18.20 13.37
C PHE A 125 -3.00 19.01 14.41
N LEU A 126 -3.62 19.36 15.53
CA LEU A 126 -2.97 20.13 16.59
C LEU A 126 -1.79 19.39 17.21
N HIS A 127 -1.94 18.09 17.50
CA HIS A 127 -0.82 17.28 18.02
C HIS A 127 0.33 17.21 17.01
N SER A 128 0.04 17.01 15.72
CA SER A 128 1.03 17.00 14.66
C SER A 128 1.73 18.36 14.52
N PHE A 129 0.97 19.45 14.51
CA PHE A 129 1.50 20.81 14.39
C PHE A 129 2.46 21.16 15.54
N PHE A 130 2.11 20.79 16.79
CA PHE A 130 2.98 21.02 17.95
C PHE A 130 4.05 19.92 18.14
N GLY A 131 4.17 18.95 17.22
CA GLY A 131 5.12 17.84 17.33
C GLY A 131 4.93 17.01 18.60
N ARG A 132 3.70 16.71 18.97
CA ARG A 132 3.34 15.95 20.19
C ARG A 132 2.73 14.60 19.86
N GLU A 133 3.00 13.61 20.71
CA GLU A 133 2.37 12.29 20.61
C GLU A 133 0.85 12.39 20.73
N GLN A 134 0.14 11.59 19.94
CA GLN A 134 -1.31 11.55 19.97
C GLN A 134 -1.83 10.67 21.12
N PRO A 135 -3.07 10.94 21.63
CA PRO A 135 -3.68 10.12 22.68
C PRO A 135 -4.14 8.76 22.13
N ASN A 136 -3.28 7.76 22.22
CA ASN A 136 -3.53 6.41 21.70
C ASN A 136 -4.26 5.49 22.68
N GLU A 137 -4.60 5.96 23.88
CA GLU A 137 -5.27 5.20 24.95
C GLU A 137 -6.76 4.97 24.68
N MET A 138 -7.35 5.78 23.82
CA MET A 138 -8.77 5.70 23.49
C MET A 138 -9.07 4.49 22.61
N MET A 139 -10.30 3.98 22.73
CA MET A 139 -10.80 2.87 21.92
C MET A 139 -10.84 3.22 20.43
N LEU A 140 -10.46 2.26 19.59
CA LEU A 140 -10.56 2.40 18.15
C LEU A 140 -12.02 2.50 17.70
N LYS A 141 -12.27 3.37 16.73
CA LYS A 141 -13.56 3.60 16.07
C LYS A 141 -13.39 3.49 14.57
N PRO A 142 -14.38 2.95 13.84
CA PRO A 142 -14.31 2.86 12.40
C PRO A 142 -14.63 4.19 11.73
N LYS A 143 -13.97 4.44 10.60
CA LYS A 143 -14.35 5.47 9.62
C LYS A 143 -14.49 4.81 8.26
N TYR A 144 -15.65 4.99 7.60
CA TYR A 144 -15.97 4.30 6.36
C TYR A 144 -15.79 5.15 5.09
N LEU A 145 -15.61 6.45 5.25
CA LEU A 145 -15.39 7.38 4.16
C LEU A 145 -14.05 8.13 4.35
N SER A 146 -13.40 8.45 3.25
CA SER A 146 -12.18 9.27 3.24
C SER A 146 -12.43 10.71 3.70
N GLY A 147 -11.42 11.56 3.68
CA GLY A 147 -11.55 12.99 3.93
C GLY A 147 -12.49 13.69 2.94
N HIS A 148 -12.54 13.20 1.71
CA HIS A 148 -13.40 13.70 0.62
C HIS A 148 -14.79 13.06 0.56
N GLY A 149 -15.16 12.25 1.56
CA GLY A 149 -16.46 11.60 1.60
C GLY A 149 -16.60 10.38 0.67
N ALA A 150 -15.49 9.90 0.09
CA ALA A 150 -15.49 8.73 -0.78
C ALA A 150 -15.15 7.45 0.00
N PRO A 151 -15.75 6.30 -0.33
CA PRO A 151 -15.33 5.01 0.21
C PRO A 151 -14.00 4.58 -0.44
N SER A 152 -13.19 3.77 0.28
CA SER A 152 -11.94 3.21 -0.24
C SER A 152 -12.22 1.84 -0.85
N LEU A 153 -12.32 1.75 -2.18
CA LEU A 153 -12.54 0.46 -2.85
C LEU A 153 -11.28 -0.40 -2.83
N ASP A 154 -10.13 0.23 -3.00
CA ASP A 154 -8.83 -0.42 -2.94
C ASP A 154 -8.52 -0.97 -1.53
N GLY A 155 -8.76 -0.18 -0.48
CA GLY A 155 -8.57 -0.62 0.90
C GLY A 155 -9.39 -1.86 1.25
N GLN A 156 -10.62 -1.93 0.76
CA GLN A 156 -11.50 -3.08 0.90
C GLN A 156 -10.87 -4.35 0.30
N ALA A 157 -10.45 -4.27 -0.98
CA ALA A 157 -9.84 -5.41 -1.68
C ALA A 157 -8.47 -5.78 -1.09
N LEU A 158 -7.67 -4.80 -0.66
CA LEU A 158 -6.37 -5.03 -0.05
C LEU A 158 -6.47 -5.75 1.30
N LEU A 159 -7.50 -5.48 2.11
CA LEU A 159 -7.75 -6.24 3.34
C LEU A 159 -8.07 -7.72 3.04
N VAL A 160 -8.82 -7.99 1.98
CA VAL A 160 -9.08 -9.37 1.51
C VAL A 160 -7.77 -10.04 1.10
N ILE A 161 -6.95 -9.37 0.27
CA ILE A 161 -5.65 -9.87 -0.17
C ILE A 161 -4.73 -10.14 1.03
N ALA A 162 -4.65 -9.23 1.99
CA ALA A 162 -3.83 -9.40 3.18
C ALA A 162 -4.26 -10.58 4.06
N ALA A 163 -5.58 -10.79 4.21
CA ALA A 163 -6.12 -11.93 4.95
C ALA A 163 -5.77 -13.26 4.28
N LEU A 164 -5.88 -13.34 2.96
CA LEU A 164 -5.56 -14.53 2.20
C LEU A 164 -4.04 -14.78 2.17
N ALA A 165 -3.22 -13.73 2.04
CA ALA A 165 -1.76 -13.84 2.18
C ALA A 165 -1.36 -14.36 3.55
N TYR A 166 -2.01 -13.89 4.63
CA TYR A 166 -1.79 -14.42 5.98
C TYR A 166 -2.11 -15.91 6.07
N CYS A 167 -3.25 -16.35 5.51
CA CYS A 167 -3.64 -17.75 5.51
C CYS A 167 -2.67 -18.62 4.71
N GLN A 168 -2.21 -18.16 3.57
CA GLN A 168 -1.24 -18.87 2.73
C GLN A 168 0.12 -19.02 3.44
N GLU A 169 0.63 -17.92 4.01
CA GLU A 169 1.94 -17.92 4.68
C GLU A 169 1.95 -18.77 5.96
N THR A 170 0.85 -18.77 6.72
CA THR A 170 0.76 -19.47 8.01
C THR A 170 0.16 -20.87 7.93
N GLY A 171 -0.46 -21.23 6.82
CA GLY A 171 -1.27 -22.44 6.69
C GLY A 171 -2.53 -22.44 7.57
N ASN A 172 -2.99 -21.29 8.06
CA ASN A 172 -4.08 -21.19 9.04
C ASN A 172 -5.48 -21.31 8.39
N ALA A 173 -5.84 -22.53 8.01
CA ALA A 173 -7.16 -22.83 7.46
C ALA A 173 -8.32 -22.52 8.43
N SER A 174 -8.06 -22.57 9.74
CA SER A 174 -9.08 -22.25 10.75
C SER A 174 -9.45 -20.77 10.72
N PHE A 175 -8.47 -19.87 10.57
CA PHE A 175 -8.71 -18.45 10.41
C PHE A 175 -9.49 -18.18 9.11
N LEU A 176 -9.11 -18.83 8.00
CA LEU A 176 -9.82 -18.69 6.72
C LEU A 176 -11.29 -19.11 6.83
N LYS A 177 -11.56 -20.26 7.45
CA LYS A 177 -12.94 -20.74 7.68
C LYS A 177 -13.75 -19.80 8.56
N LEU A 178 -13.14 -19.31 9.65
CA LEU A 178 -13.78 -18.41 10.60
C LEU A 178 -14.23 -17.10 9.95
N HIS A 179 -13.41 -16.55 9.06
CA HIS A 179 -13.63 -15.23 8.45
C HIS A 179 -14.10 -15.30 6.99
N TRP A 180 -14.51 -16.48 6.52
CA TRP A 180 -15.00 -16.64 5.14
C TRP A 180 -16.21 -15.76 4.82
N ALA A 181 -17.12 -15.63 5.78
CA ALA A 181 -18.32 -14.80 5.62
C ALA A 181 -17.98 -13.31 5.48
N GLU A 182 -17.05 -12.80 6.29
CA GLU A 182 -16.57 -11.41 6.23
C GLU A 182 -15.86 -11.13 4.91
N LEU A 183 -15.00 -12.05 4.45
CA LEU A 183 -14.31 -11.93 3.17
C LEU A 183 -15.29 -11.92 1.99
N THR A 184 -16.27 -12.81 2.00
CA THR A 184 -17.31 -12.89 0.98
C THR A 184 -18.17 -11.62 0.98
N ALA A 185 -18.60 -11.14 2.16
CA ALA A 185 -19.37 -9.90 2.29
C ALA A 185 -18.57 -8.68 1.77
N ALA A 186 -17.26 -8.62 2.03
CA ALA A 186 -16.40 -7.58 1.50
C ALA A 186 -16.37 -7.57 -0.04
N MET A 187 -16.27 -8.75 -0.66
CA MET A 187 -16.29 -8.87 -2.12
C MET A 187 -17.67 -8.57 -2.72
N GLN A 188 -18.76 -8.93 -2.02
CA GLN A 188 -20.13 -8.59 -2.43
C GLN A 188 -20.34 -7.08 -2.37
N TRP A 189 -19.85 -6.41 -1.32
CA TRP A 189 -19.93 -4.95 -1.23
C TRP A 189 -19.17 -4.28 -2.37
N LEU A 190 -17.96 -4.72 -2.72
CA LEU A 190 -17.24 -4.23 -3.90
C LEU A 190 -18.04 -4.41 -5.19
N ALA A 191 -18.73 -5.54 -5.33
CA ALA A 191 -19.55 -5.81 -6.50
C ALA A 191 -20.70 -4.80 -6.72
N THR A 192 -21.13 -4.07 -5.69
CA THR A 192 -22.14 -3.00 -5.82
C THR A 192 -21.62 -1.78 -6.59
N TYR A 193 -20.29 -1.65 -6.77
CA TYR A 193 -19.65 -0.59 -7.54
C TYR A 193 -19.46 -0.94 -9.02
N ARG A 194 -19.94 -2.08 -9.47
CA ARG A 194 -20.08 -2.40 -10.90
C ARG A 194 -21.32 -1.67 -11.45
N THR A 195 -21.19 -1.04 -12.62
CA THR A 195 -22.30 -0.31 -13.24
C THR A 195 -23.01 -1.15 -14.31
N GLY A 196 -24.29 -0.83 -14.56
CA GLY A 196 -25.08 -1.39 -15.66
C GLY A 196 -25.72 -2.74 -15.35
N THR A 197 -26.17 -3.43 -16.41
CA THR A 197 -26.92 -4.70 -16.38
C THR A 197 -26.05 -5.94 -16.14
N GLY A 198 -24.82 -5.75 -15.62
CA GLY A 198 -23.88 -6.86 -15.33
C GLY A 198 -22.96 -7.23 -16.49
N GLU A 199 -22.95 -6.49 -17.59
CA GLU A 199 -22.03 -6.70 -18.72
C GLU A 199 -20.62 -6.11 -18.45
N ASP A 200 -20.54 -5.04 -17.65
CA ASP A 200 -19.27 -4.44 -17.25
C ASP A 200 -18.78 -5.03 -15.91
N PRO A 201 -17.71 -5.83 -15.91
CA PRO A 201 -17.19 -6.43 -14.68
C PRO A 201 -16.32 -5.49 -13.86
N LEU A 202 -15.98 -4.28 -14.38
CA LEU A 202 -15.09 -3.33 -13.73
C LEU A 202 -15.82 -2.54 -12.63
N LEU A 203 -15.06 -2.19 -11.61
CA LEU A 203 -15.52 -1.26 -10.58
C LEU A 203 -15.44 0.18 -11.10
N HIS A 204 -16.46 0.96 -10.78
CA HIS A 204 -16.51 2.40 -11.03
C HIS A 204 -16.41 3.14 -9.70
N GLN A 205 -15.35 3.90 -9.53
CA GLN A 205 -15.12 4.68 -8.32
C GLN A 205 -15.54 6.14 -8.48
N GLY A 206 -15.85 6.79 -7.36
CA GLY A 206 -15.95 8.24 -7.28
C GLY A 206 -14.59 8.92 -7.30
N ALA A 207 -14.56 10.23 -7.41
CA ALA A 207 -13.33 11.00 -7.26
C ALA A 207 -12.72 10.81 -5.86
N PHE A 208 -11.39 10.79 -5.77
CA PHE A 208 -10.64 10.66 -4.51
C PHE A 208 -10.91 9.36 -3.74
N ALA A 209 -11.33 8.28 -4.41
CA ALA A 209 -11.77 7.03 -3.77
C ALA A 209 -10.69 5.94 -3.67
N ASP A 210 -9.49 6.19 -4.16
CA ASP A 210 -8.36 5.29 -4.07
C ASP A 210 -7.15 5.92 -3.37
N TRP A 211 -5.97 5.28 -3.46
CA TRP A 211 -4.77 5.75 -2.77
C TRP A 211 -4.31 7.15 -3.21
N ALA A 212 -4.53 7.51 -4.48
CA ALA A 212 -4.21 8.85 -4.98
C ALA A 212 -5.34 9.84 -4.66
N ASP A 213 -5.72 9.90 -3.38
CA ASP A 213 -6.86 10.66 -2.86
C ASP A 213 -6.68 12.19 -2.87
N SER A 214 -5.60 12.70 -3.46
CA SER A 214 -5.46 14.11 -3.85
C SER A 214 -5.76 14.37 -5.33
N ILE A 215 -6.12 13.33 -6.11
CA ILE A 215 -6.43 13.43 -7.54
C ILE A 215 -7.89 13.04 -7.79
N ALA A 216 -8.62 13.89 -8.49
CA ALA A 216 -10.04 13.66 -8.82
C ALA A 216 -10.21 12.63 -9.98
N ARG A 217 -9.50 11.49 -9.92
CA ARG A 217 -9.69 10.39 -10.87
C ARG A 217 -10.93 9.58 -10.48
N HIS A 218 -11.77 9.28 -11.44
CA HIS A 218 -13.07 8.63 -11.22
C HIS A 218 -13.43 7.68 -12.36
N GLY A 219 -14.58 7.04 -12.29
CA GLY A 219 -15.03 6.05 -13.26
C GLY A 219 -14.24 4.75 -13.15
N ARG A 220 -13.90 4.16 -14.29
CA ARG A 220 -13.00 3.00 -14.34
C ARG A 220 -11.57 3.49 -14.13
N VAL A 221 -10.95 3.09 -13.02
CA VAL A 221 -9.54 3.39 -12.72
C VAL A 221 -8.75 2.10 -12.74
N LEU A 222 -7.64 2.08 -13.45
CA LEU A 222 -6.78 0.90 -13.62
C LEU A 222 -6.37 0.29 -12.28
N TYR A 223 -5.77 1.10 -11.40
CA TYR A 223 -5.27 0.65 -10.10
C TYR A 223 -6.33 -0.09 -9.30
N THR A 224 -7.50 0.50 -9.11
CA THR A 224 -8.61 -0.09 -8.35
C THR A 224 -9.06 -1.42 -8.95
N ASN A 225 -9.10 -1.52 -10.27
CA ASN A 225 -9.54 -2.73 -10.96
C ASN A 225 -8.47 -3.83 -10.98
N VAL A 226 -7.18 -3.49 -11.00
CA VAL A 226 -6.08 -4.45 -10.82
C VAL A 226 -6.10 -5.04 -9.42
N VAL A 227 -6.31 -4.20 -8.39
CA VAL A 227 -6.43 -4.67 -6.99
C VAL A 227 -7.69 -5.54 -6.81
N HIS A 228 -8.82 -5.14 -7.39
CA HIS A 228 -10.05 -5.94 -7.37
C HIS A 228 -9.86 -7.31 -8.06
N TRP A 229 -9.24 -7.34 -9.23
CA TRP A 229 -8.90 -8.58 -9.92
C TRP A 229 -8.04 -9.51 -9.06
N LYS A 230 -7.02 -8.96 -8.39
CA LYS A 230 -6.15 -9.74 -7.50
C LYS A 230 -6.96 -10.35 -6.35
N ALA A 231 -7.84 -9.56 -5.71
CA ALA A 231 -8.71 -10.06 -4.64
C ALA A 231 -9.63 -11.20 -5.13
N LEU A 232 -10.23 -11.07 -6.32
CA LEU A 232 -11.04 -12.14 -6.92
C LEU A 232 -10.22 -13.41 -7.17
N SER A 233 -9.00 -13.28 -7.68
CA SER A 233 -8.11 -14.39 -7.96
C SER A 233 -7.71 -15.13 -6.68
N GLU A 234 -7.36 -14.40 -5.63
CA GLU A 234 -7.03 -14.98 -4.32
C GLU A 234 -8.26 -15.65 -3.66
N MET A 235 -9.45 -15.05 -3.78
CA MET A 235 -10.69 -15.66 -3.30
C MET A 235 -11.00 -16.97 -4.03
N ALA A 236 -10.73 -17.07 -5.32
CA ALA A 236 -10.90 -18.32 -6.08
C ALA A 236 -9.99 -19.43 -5.55
N ILE A 237 -8.72 -19.10 -5.27
CA ILE A 237 -7.75 -20.04 -4.68
C ILE A 237 -8.20 -20.46 -3.28
N ALA A 238 -8.58 -19.52 -2.44
CA ALA A 238 -9.02 -19.78 -1.08
C ALA A 238 -10.31 -20.62 -1.02
N ALA A 239 -11.27 -20.35 -1.91
CA ALA A 239 -12.49 -21.16 -2.04
C ALA A 239 -12.17 -22.62 -2.43
N THR A 240 -11.19 -22.80 -3.34
CA THR A 240 -10.72 -24.14 -3.71
C THR A 240 -10.11 -24.88 -2.51
N GLN A 241 -9.31 -24.19 -1.68
CA GLN A 241 -8.71 -24.76 -0.46
C GLN A 241 -9.74 -25.17 0.60
N LEU A 242 -10.93 -24.54 0.57
CA LEU A 242 -12.06 -24.84 1.46
C LEU A 242 -13.07 -25.84 0.87
N ASP A 243 -12.81 -26.38 -0.32
CA ASP A 243 -13.73 -27.21 -1.10
C ASP A 243 -15.08 -26.52 -1.47
N PHE A 244 -15.08 -25.19 -1.54
CA PHE A 244 -16.23 -24.37 -1.97
C PHE A 244 -16.21 -24.20 -3.49
N HIS A 245 -16.44 -25.31 -4.22
CA HIS A 245 -16.24 -25.37 -5.66
C HIS A 245 -17.10 -24.37 -6.46
N ALA A 246 -18.34 -24.14 -6.05
CA ALA A 246 -19.23 -23.19 -6.73
C ALA A 246 -18.69 -21.74 -6.62
N GLU A 247 -18.27 -21.34 -5.43
CA GLU A 247 -17.66 -20.02 -5.19
C GLU A 247 -16.32 -19.88 -5.93
N ALA A 248 -15.47 -20.94 -5.92
CA ALA A 248 -14.21 -20.95 -6.65
C ALA A 248 -14.41 -20.66 -8.14
N ILE A 249 -15.37 -21.37 -8.77
CA ILE A 249 -15.73 -21.16 -10.18
C ILE A 249 -16.25 -19.73 -10.41
N ALA A 250 -17.11 -19.24 -9.53
CA ALA A 250 -17.69 -17.90 -9.65
C ALA A 250 -16.62 -16.80 -9.56
N TYR A 251 -15.71 -16.87 -8.58
CA TYR A 251 -14.62 -15.91 -8.43
C TYR A 251 -13.63 -15.99 -9.60
N PHE A 252 -13.23 -17.18 -10.01
CA PHE A 252 -12.37 -17.38 -11.16
C PHE A 252 -12.97 -16.81 -12.46
N SER A 253 -14.23 -17.15 -12.76
CA SER A 253 -14.93 -16.62 -13.93
C SER A 253 -15.04 -15.09 -13.92
N MET A 254 -15.26 -14.49 -12.73
CA MET A 254 -15.28 -13.04 -12.59
C MET A 254 -13.89 -12.44 -12.80
N ALA A 255 -12.83 -13.00 -12.21
CA ALA A 255 -11.46 -12.55 -12.42
C ALA A 255 -11.08 -12.56 -13.91
N GLU A 256 -11.45 -13.61 -14.65
CA GLU A 256 -11.23 -13.66 -16.10
C GLU A 256 -11.96 -12.56 -16.87
N LYS A 257 -13.23 -12.27 -16.50
CA LYS A 257 -13.99 -11.17 -17.12
C LYS A 257 -13.30 -9.82 -16.85
N VAL A 258 -12.81 -9.60 -15.61
CA VAL A 258 -12.10 -8.36 -15.24
C VAL A 258 -10.80 -8.22 -16.04
N VAL A 259 -9.99 -9.28 -16.19
CA VAL A 259 -8.76 -9.24 -17.04
C VAL A 259 -9.07 -8.84 -18.47
N ARG A 260 -10.09 -9.47 -19.08
CA ARG A 260 -10.50 -9.12 -20.46
C ARG A 260 -10.94 -7.66 -20.56
N ALA A 261 -11.68 -7.17 -19.57
CA ALA A 261 -12.14 -5.78 -19.54
C ALA A 261 -10.97 -4.81 -19.32
N ILE A 262 -10.04 -5.12 -18.41
CA ILE A 262 -8.82 -4.30 -18.21
C ILE A 262 -8.05 -4.19 -19.52
N ASN A 263 -7.80 -5.29 -20.23
CA ASN A 263 -7.10 -5.25 -21.50
C ASN A 263 -7.87 -4.46 -22.56
N ARG A 264 -9.19 -4.55 -22.58
CA ARG A 264 -10.03 -3.83 -23.56
C ARG A 264 -10.06 -2.32 -23.33
N TYR A 265 -10.15 -1.88 -22.07
CA TYR A 265 -10.41 -0.48 -21.74
C TYR A 265 -9.16 0.32 -21.43
N PHE A 266 -8.10 -0.33 -20.92
CA PHE A 266 -6.91 0.39 -20.46
C PHE A 266 -5.67 0.15 -21.31
N TRP A 267 -5.54 -0.99 -22.00
CA TRP A 267 -4.35 -1.25 -22.82
C TRP A 267 -4.36 -0.42 -24.10
N HIS A 268 -3.33 0.40 -24.28
CA HIS A 268 -3.10 1.18 -25.48
C HIS A 268 -1.75 0.77 -26.12
N ALA A 269 -1.82 0.00 -27.20
CA ALA A 269 -0.63 -0.52 -27.86
C ALA A 269 0.31 0.58 -28.37
N ASP A 270 -0.25 1.69 -28.87
CA ASP A 270 0.53 2.83 -29.38
C ASP A 270 1.26 3.59 -28.25
N LEU A 271 0.72 3.59 -27.04
CA LEU A 271 1.35 4.17 -25.87
C LEU A 271 2.30 3.17 -25.18
N GLY A 272 2.05 1.87 -25.32
CA GLY A 272 2.83 0.79 -24.74
C GLY A 272 2.58 0.57 -23.25
N TYR A 273 1.43 0.99 -22.70
CA TYR A 273 1.06 0.81 -21.30
C TYR A 273 -0.46 0.82 -21.11
N PHE A 274 -0.91 0.43 -19.92
CA PHE A 274 -2.28 0.63 -19.47
C PHE A 274 -2.47 2.06 -19.01
N VAL A 275 -3.45 2.77 -19.58
CA VAL A 275 -3.81 4.15 -19.17
C VAL A 275 -4.45 4.18 -17.78
N THR A 276 -4.37 5.32 -17.11
CA THR A 276 -4.87 5.48 -15.72
C THR A 276 -6.37 5.24 -15.60
N SER A 277 -7.17 5.78 -16.52
CA SER A 277 -8.64 5.66 -16.52
C SER A 277 -9.20 5.92 -17.91
N ASP A 278 -10.51 5.78 -18.10
CA ASP A 278 -11.20 6.10 -19.35
C ASP A 278 -10.91 7.54 -19.85
N GLU A 279 -10.63 8.48 -18.95
CA GLU A 279 -10.42 9.89 -19.26
C GLU A 279 -8.97 10.34 -19.15
N LEU A 280 -8.10 9.52 -18.55
CA LEU A 280 -6.72 9.87 -18.21
C LEU A 280 -5.74 8.93 -18.90
N ALA A 281 -5.19 9.40 -20.02
CA ALA A 281 -4.23 8.62 -20.82
C ALA A 281 -2.83 8.52 -20.21
N GLN A 282 -2.58 9.11 -19.03
CA GLN A 282 -1.29 9.01 -18.36
C GLN A 282 -0.97 7.57 -17.95
N LEU A 283 0.34 7.23 -17.93
CA LEU A 283 0.85 6.06 -17.27
C LEU A 283 0.83 6.32 -15.77
N SER A 284 -0.01 5.61 -14.99
CA SER A 284 0.12 5.55 -13.55
C SER A 284 0.97 4.35 -13.15
N SER A 285 2.02 4.58 -12.36
CA SER A 285 2.96 3.51 -11.95
C SER A 285 2.28 2.45 -11.10
N ASP A 286 1.34 2.85 -10.24
CA ASP A 286 0.61 1.99 -9.33
C ASP A 286 -0.08 0.82 -10.06
N GLY A 287 -1.02 1.11 -10.96
CA GLY A 287 -1.78 0.09 -11.68
C GLY A 287 -0.92 -0.74 -12.63
N ASN A 288 0.03 -0.09 -13.34
CA ASN A 288 0.89 -0.78 -14.31
C ASN A 288 1.87 -1.75 -13.62
N LEU A 289 2.55 -1.33 -12.55
CA LEU A 289 3.49 -2.18 -11.83
C LEU A 289 2.79 -3.33 -11.11
N LEU A 290 1.61 -3.10 -10.52
CA LEU A 290 0.80 -4.17 -9.94
C LEU A 290 0.33 -5.17 -10.99
N ALA A 291 -0.07 -4.71 -12.19
CA ALA A 291 -0.47 -5.60 -13.28
C ALA A 291 0.68 -6.52 -13.71
N ILE A 292 1.93 -6.03 -13.75
CA ILE A 292 3.12 -6.85 -14.01
C ILE A 292 3.39 -7.79 -12.84
N ALA A 293 3.53 -7.24 -11.63
CA ALA A 293 3.97 -7.99 -10.45
C ALA A 293 3.03 -9.14 -10.08
N TRP A 294 1.73 -8.96 -10.30
CA TRP A 294 0.71 -9.98 -10.02
C TRP A 294 0.39 -10.88 -11.22
N GLY A 295 0.99 -10.62 -12.39
CA GLY A 295 0.86 -11.47 -13.59
C GLY A 295 -0.43 -11.25 -14.38
N LEU A 296 -1.04 -10.06 -14.28
CA LEU A 296 -2.15 -9.66 -15.14
C LEU A 296 -1.66 -9.28 -16.54
N ALA A 297 -0.58 -8.51 -16.62
CA ALA A 297 0.05 -8.11 -17.87
C ALA A 297 0.73 -9.31 -18.54
N THR A 298 0.62 -9.43 -19.87
CA THR A 298 1.42 -10.41 -20.62
C THR A 298 2.90 -10.03 -20.60
N SER A 299 3.78 -10.97 -21.02
CA SER A 299 5.23 -10.69 -21.07
C SER A 299 5.55 -9.51 -22.00
N GLU A 300 4.86 -9.42 -23.14
CA GLU A 300 5.05 -8.32 -24.11
C GLU A 300 4.55 -6.99 -23.56
N GLN A 301 3.42 -7.00 -22.83
CA GLN A 301 2.89 -5.81 -22.17
C GLN A 301 3.83 -5.35 -21.05
N ALA A 302 4.30 -6.28 -20.24
CA ALA A 302 5.22 -5.99 -19.14
C ALA A 302 6.53 -5.35 -19.65
N GLU A 303 7.12 -5.93 -20.71
CA GLU A 303 8.32 -5.39 -21.35
C GLU A 303 8.08 -3.98 -21.89
N SER A 304 6.97 -3.76 -22.58
CA SER A 304 6.62 -2.45 -23.14
C SER A 304 6.43 -1.39 -22.05
N ILE A 305 5.73 -1.73 -20.95
CA ILE A 305 5.52 -0.83 -19.80
C ILE A 305 6.85 -0.43 -19.18
N LEU A 306 7.72 -1.41 -18.89
CA LEU A 306 9.02 -1.17 -18.26
C LEU A 306 9.91 -0.29 -19.13
N GLN A 307 9.94 -0.52 -20.45
CA GLN A 307 10.67 0.32 -21.41
C GLN A 307 10.16 1.77 -21.45
N VAL A 308 8.83 1.99 -21.34
CA VAL A 308 8.27 3.36 -21.25
C VAL A 308 8.71 4.01 -19.95
N MET A 309 8.63 3.30 -18.83
CA MET A 309 9.04 3.81 -17.49
C MET A 309 10.53 4.16 -17.46
N GLU A 310 11.40 3.34 -18.07
CA GLU A 310 12.83 3.60 -18.18
C GLU A 310 13.11 4.85 -19.01
N ARG A 311 12.54 4.94 -20.23
CA ARG A 311 12.68 6.13 -21.09
C ARG A 311 12.19 7.41 -20.44
N ALA A 312 11.11 7.32 -19.64
CA ALA A 312 10.58 8.43 -18.85
C ALA A 312 11.37 8.68 -17.55
N ARG A 313 12.41 7.90 -17.26
CA ARG A 313 13.26 7.98 -16.06
C ARG A 313 12.45 8.01 -14.76
N MET A 314 11.41 7.18 -14.67
CA MET A 314 10.47 7.21 -13.56
C MET A 314 11.08 6.73 -12.23
N ALA A 315 12.20 6.00 -12.28
CA ALA A 315 12.96 5.56 -11.10
C ALA A 315 14.04 6.57 -10.66
N GLU A 316 14.01 7.81 -11.15
CA GLU A 316 15.06 8.81 -10.85
C GLU A 316 14.46 10.13 -10.37
N PRO A 317 15.13 10.82 -9.42
CA PRO A 317 16.32 10.39 -8.63
C PRO A 317 15.95 9.37 -7.54
N VAL A 318 14.69 9.28 -7.12
CA VAL A 318 14.17 8.34 -6.14
C VAL A 318 13.07 7.50 -6.80
N PRO A 319 13.08 6.16 -6.69
CA PRO A 319 12.04 5.30 -7.22
C PRO A 319 10.75 5.39 -6.36
N THR A 320 9.56 5.34 -6.93
CA THR A 320 9.21 5.51 -8.34
C THR A 320 8.19 6.63 -8.41
N ARG A 321 8.34 7.48 -9.43
CA ARG A 321 7.39 8.58 -9.68
C ARG A 321 5.98 8.02 -9.94
N VAL A 322 4.96 8.72 -9.43
CA VAL A 322 3.57 8.26 -9.47
C VAL A 322 3.03 8.16 -10.89
N THR A 323 3.25 9.17 -11.73
CA THR A 323 2.66 9.20 -13.06
C THR A 323 3.55 9.84 -14.11
N TYR A 324 3.28 9.52 -15.39
CA TYR A 324 3.92 10.13 -16.55
C TYR A 324 2.95 10.20 -17.76
N PRO A 325 2.79 11.37 -18.40
CA PRO A 325 3.13 12.69 -17.85
C PRO A 325 2.31 13.02 -16.61
N SER A 326 2.61 14.15 -15.96
CA SER A 326 1.88 14.62 -14.78
C SER A 326 0.39 14.78 -15.03
N TYR A 327 -0.44 14.56 -14.01
CA TYR A 327 -1.87 14.82 -14.11
C TYR A 327 -2.16 16.32 -14.31
N PRO A 328 -3.24 16.68 -15.04
CA PRO A 328 -3.69 18.07 -15.17
C PRO A 328 -3.98 18.70 -13.81
N ARG A 329 -3.53 19.95 -13.62
CA ARG A 329 -3.64 20.66 -12.33
C ARG A 329 -5.07 20.80 -11.79
N HIS A 330 -6.08 20.87 -12.68
CA HIS A 330 -7.48 20.97 -12.27
C HIS A 330 -8.04 19.71 -11.59
N LEU A 331 -7.33 18.58 -11.69
CA LEU A 331 -7.69 17.33 -11.02
C LEU A 331 -7.09 17.24 -9.62
N ILE A 332 -6.15 18.11 -9.26
CA ILE A 332 -5.50 18.10 -7.95
C ILE A 332 -6.43 18.78 -6.94
N ALA A 333 -6.62 18.12 -5.79
CA ALA A 333 -7.42 18.64 -4.70
C ALA A 333 -6.93 20.06 -4.28
N LEU A 334 -7.85 20.96 -4.00
CA LEU A 334 -7.55 22.36 -3.74
C LEU A 334 -6.63 22.54 -2.52
N GLU A 335 -6.83 21.76 -1.49
CA GLU A 335 -5.97 21.77 -0.29
C GLU A 335 -4.53 21.37 -0.58
N ASN A 336 -4.31 20.44 -1.52
CA ASN A 336 -2.96 20.06 -1.96
C ASN A 336 -2.30 21.20 -2.76
N LEU A 337 -3.06 21.90 -3.62
CA LEU A 337 -2.56 23.06 -4.35
C LEU A 337 -2.19 24.20 -3.40
N LEU A 338 -3.06 24.53 -2.45
CA LEU A 338 -2.86 25.61 -1.48
C LEU A 338 -1.79 25.25 -0.43
N GLY A 339 -1.69 23.97 -0.08
CA GLY A 339 -0.72 23.44 0.86
C GLY A 339 0.70 23.28 0.30
N GLY A 340 0.94 23.60 -0.99
CA GLY A 340 2.24 23.40 -1.65
C GLY A 340 2.57 21.93 -1.94
N MET A 341 1.54 21.08 -2.03
CA MET A 341 1.61 19.64 -2.21
C MET A 341 1.11 19.19 -3.60
N ALA A 342 1.19 20.06 -4.59
CA ALA A 342 0.69 19.79 -5.95
C ALA A 342 1.30 18.52 -6.58
N ASN A 343 2.53 18.18 -6.21
CA ASN A 343 3.24 17.03 -6.76
C ASN A 343 2.96 15.71 -6.03
N TYR A 344 2.22 15.72 -4.93
CA TYR A 344 2.08 14.62 -3.98
C TYR A 344 1.68 13.29 -4.62
N HIS A 345 0.64 13.27 -5.48
CA HIS A 345 0.20 12.09 -6.24
C HIS A 345 0.36 12.28 -7.75
N THR A 346 1.34 13.11 -8.18
CA THR A 346 1.68 13.28 -9.60
C THR A 346 3.17 13.00 -9.83
N ASP A 347 4.02 14.00 -9.68
CA ASP A 347 5.47 13.90 -9.98
C ASP A 347 6.32 13.42 -8.79
N ALA A 348 5.76 13.36 -7.60
CA ALA A 348 6.46 12.85 -6.44
C ALA A 348 6.72 11.35 -6.54
N SER A 349 7.74 10.88 -5.84
CA SER A 349 8.11 9.47 -5.77
C SER A 349 7.70 8.87 -4.43
N TRP A 350 7.11 7.68 -4.51
CA TRP A 350 6.69 6.91 -3.34
C TRP A 350 7.46 5.59 -3.27
N LEU A 351 8.07 5.31 -2.13
CA LEU A 351 8.94 4.14 -2.01
C LEU A 351 8.19 2.80 -2.12
N TRP A 352 6.90 2.74 -1.75
CA TRP A 352 6.09 1.54 -1.96
C TRP A 352 5.88 1.22 -3.45
N ILE A 353 5.73 2.26 -4.29
CA ILE A 353 5.68 2.08 -5.75
C ILE A 353 7.07 1.64 -6.25
N GLY A 354 8.14 2.21 -5.69
CA GLY A 354 9.50 1.77 -5.96
C GLY A 354 9.72 0.28 -5.63
N ALA A 355 9.18 -0.18 -4.51
CA ALA A 355 9.22 -1.59 -4.14
C ALA A 355 8.46 -2.48 -5.14
N TRP A 356 7.27 -2.06 -5.61
CA TRP A 356 6.56 -2.77 -6.67
C TRP A 356 7.31 -2.72 -8.01
N HIS A 357 8.05 -1.65 -8.30
CA HIS A 357 8.91 -1.58 -9.47
C HIS A 357 10.02 -2.65 -9.41
N VAL A 358 10.69 -2.79 -8.27
CA VAL A 358 11.65 -3.87 -8.05
C VAL A 358 10.99 -5.24 -8.24
N ILE A 359 9.82 -5.47 -7.65
CA ILE A 359 9.10 -6.75 -7.77
C ILE A 359 8.71 -7.05 -9.22
N ALA A 360 8.23 -6.05 -9.97
CA ALA A 360 7.90 -6.19 -11.38
C ALA A 360 9.13 -6.59 -12.22
N LEU A 361 10.27 -5.93 -11.99
CA LEU A 361 11.54 -6.26 -12.64
C LEU A 361 12.05 -7.67 -12.28
N VAL A 362 11.93 -8.08 -11.01
CA VAL A 362 12.27 -9.44 -10.58
C VAL A 362 11.39 -10.48 -11.27
N LYS A 363 10.09 -10.22 -11.37
CA LYS A 363 9.11 -11.13 -12.00
C LYS A 363 9.35 -11.29 -13.49
N THR A 364 9.82 -10.27 -14.16
CA THR A 364 10.15 -10.28 -15.61
C THR A 364 11.60 -10.69 -15.91
N GLY A 365 12.41 -10.93 -14.87
CA GLY A 365 13.80 -11.41 -15.01
C GLY A 365 14.84 -10.31 -15.22
N HIS A 366 14.47 -9.03 -15.13
CA HIS A 366 15.37 -7.86 -15.27
C HIS A 366 16.16 -7.61 -13.97
N MET A 367 16.97 -8.59 -13.55
CA MET A 367 17.62 -8.60 -12.23
C MET A 367 18.62 -7.46 -12.04
N GLU A 368 19.37 -7.06 -13.06
CA GLU A 368 20.34 -5.95 -12.96
C GLU A 368 19.62 -4.61 -12.75
N GLU A 369 18.50 -4.40 -13.43
CA GLU A 369 17.71 -3.19 -13.26
C GLU A 369 16.99 -3.19 -11.91
N ALA A 370 16.46 -4.34 -11.48
CA ALA A 370 15.90 -4.52 -10.14
C ALA A 370 16.92 -4.14 -9.06
N GLN A 371 18.17 -4.57 -9.20
CA GLN A 371 19.26 -4.21 -8.28
C GLN A 371 19.54 -2.69 -8.28
N ARG A 372 19.55 -2.06 -9.47
CA ARG A 372 19.75 -0.60 -9.57
C ARG A 372 18.64 0.18 -8.88
N VAL A 373 17.37 -0.21 -9.13
CA VAL A 373 16.20 0.44 -8.53
C VAL A 373 16.18 0.22 -7.02
N LEU A 374 16.41 -1.01 -6.55
CA LEU A 374 16.50 -1.34 -5.12
C LEU A 374 17.62 -0.56 -4.45
N GLY A 375 18.80 -0.53 -5.03
CA GLY A 375 19.96 0.22 -4.49
C GLY A 375 19.65 1.72 -4.30
N ARG A 376 18.89 2.34 -5.21
CA ARG A 376 18.43 3.74 -5.04
C ARG A 376 17.50 3.89 -3.84
N ILE A 377 16.57 2.96 -3.64
CA ILE A 377 15.65 2.95 -2.47
C ILE A 377 16.48 2.85 -1.18
N LEU A 378 17.38 1.88 -1.10
CA LEU A 378 18.17 1.63 0.10
C LEU A 378 19.10 2.82 0.42
N LYS A 379 19.73 3.41 -0.60
CA LYS A 379 20.54 4.61 -0.45
C LYS A 379 19.78 5.79 0.13
N VAL A 380 18.54 6.02 -0.30
CA VAL A 380 17.69 7.11 0.24
C VAL A 380 17.36 6.85 1.71
N ILE A 381 17.06 5.61 2.09
CA ILE A 381 16.76 5.24 3.48
C ILE A 381 17.98 5.48 4.38
N VAL A 382 19.17 5.11 3.94
CA VAL A 382 20.41 5.36 4.68
C VAL A 382 20.70 6.87 4.81
N ALA A 383 20.54 7.63 3.72
CA ALA A 383 20.76 9.07 3.72
C ALA A 383 19.79 9.81 4.65
N ASP A 384 18.52 9.42 4.64
CA ASP A 384 17.46 10.03 5.44
C ASP A 384 17.39 9.46 6.87
N ARG A 385 18.07 8.34 7.15
CA ARG A 385 18.03 7.60 8.43
C ARG A 385 16.60 7.19 8.85
N GLN A 386 15.67 7.12 7.92
CA GLN A 386 14.27 6.79 8.12
C GLN A 386 13.59 6.43 6.81
N VAL A 387 12.40 5.82 6.90
CA VAL A 387 11.55 5.54 5.74
C VAL A 387 10.52 6.64 5.61
N ASN A 388 10.81 7.63 4.76
CA ASN A 388 9.90 8.74 4.49
C ASN A 388 8.70 8.30 3.65
N GLU A 389 7.60 9.02 3.79
CA GLU A 389 6.36 8.84 3.05
C GLU A 389 6.56 9.08 1.54
N VAL A 390 7.07 10.23 1.18
CA VAL A 390 7.07 10.73 -0.20
C VAL A 390 8.27 11.65 -0.45
N HIS A 391 8.84 11.56 -1.65
CA HIS A 391 9.96 12.37 -2.09
C HIS A 391 9.55 13.28 -3.26
N ALA A 392 9.98 14.53 -3.19
CA ALA A 392 9.80 15.50 -4.28
C ALA A 392 10.64 15.12 -5.52
N PRO A 393 10.36 15.69 -6.69
CA PRO A 393 11.13 15.44 -7.93
C PRO A 393 12.64 15.72 -7.80
N ASN A 394 13.07 16.52 -6.83
CA ASN A 394 14.48 16.78 -6.54
C ASN A 394 15.15 15.72 -5.63
N GLY A 395 14.41 14.66 -5.26
CA GLY A 395 14.88 13.56 -4.43
C GLY A 395 14.87 13.81 -2.92
N LYS A 396 14.47 14.99 -2.46
CA LYS A 396 14.33 15.30 -1.02
C LYS A 396 12.93 14.91 -0.54
N PRO A 397 12.74 14.63 0.77
CA PRO A 397 11.41 14.47 1.34
C PRO A 397 10.49 15.64 0.96
N LEU A 398 9.27 15.35 0.52
CA LEU A 398 8.32 16.37 0.07
C LEU A 398 7.72 17.08 1.27
N ALA A 399 8.24 18.25 1.59
CA ALA A 399 7.76 19.10 2.67
C ALA A 399 7.30 20.46 2.16
N SER A 400 6.35 21.07 2.83
CA SER A 400 5.91 22.46 2.61
C SER A 400 5.86 23.21 3.95
N MET A 401 5.46 24.49 3.92
CA MET A 401 5.24 25.26 5.16
C MET A 401 4.16 24.61 6.05
N TRP A 402 3.19 23.91 5.44
CA TRP A 402 2.01 23.35 6.14
C TRP A 402 2.05 21.84 6.27
N TYR A 403 3.00 21.18 5.64
CA TYR A 403 3.08 19.72 5.62
C TYR A 403 4.51 19.23 5.84
N THR A 404 4.65 18.32 6.78
CA THR A 404 5.85 17.50 6.97
C THR A 404 5.49 16.06 6.63
N PRO A 405 6.19 15.39 5.71
CA PRO A 405 5.88 14.02 5.34
C PRO A 405 5.98 13.08 6.55
N GLU A 406 5.18 12.02 6.55
CA GLU A 406 5.23 11.00 7.58
C GLU A 406 6.58 10.29 7.56
N ALA A 407 7.12 10.02 8.74
CA ALA A 407 8.33 9.24 8.92
C ALA A 407 8.38 8.66 10.34
N PRO A 408 8.51 7.33 10.46
CA PRO A 408 8.45 6.36 9.36
C PRO A 408 7.02 6.16 8.82
N LEU A 409 6.90 5.85 7.53
CA LEU A 409 5.67 5.33 6.94
C LEU A 409 5.76 3.80 6.85
N THR A 410 4.88 3.10 7.58
CA THR A 410 4.92 1.61 7.69
C THR A 410 4.58 0.93 6.38
N TRP A 411 3.72 1.52 5.56
CA TRP A 411 3.40 1.04 4.22
C TRP A 411 4.65 0.92 3.35
N ASN A 412 5.42 2.00 3.23
CA ASN A 412 6.68 1.99 2.50
C ASN A 412 7.67 0.95 3.08
N ALA A 413 7.83 0.96 4.40
CA ALA A 413 8.74 0.06 5.09
C ALA A 413 8.39 -1.43 4.83
N GLY A 414 7.11 -1.78 4.94
CA GLY A 414 6.63 -3.14 4.68
C GLY A 414 6.89 -3.60 3.26
N MET A 415 6.61 -2.73 2.28
CA MET A 415 6.82 -3.06 0.88
C MET A 415 8.30 -3.18 0.50
N ILE A 416 9.18 -2.36 1.10
CA ILE A 416 10.63 -2.45 0.90
C ILE A 416 11.15 -3.80 1.42
N ILE A 417 10.77 -4.19 2.64
CA ILE A 417 11.15 -5.51 3.20
C ILE A 417 10.68 -6.65 2.28
N TYR A 418 9.45 -6.59 1.78
CA TYR A 418 8.92 -7.59 0.86
C TYR A 418 9.69 -7.63 -0.47
N ALA A 419 10.02 -6.46 -1.05
CA ALA A 419 10.80 -6.38 -2.28
C ALA A 419 12.22 -6.92 -2.11
N CYS A 420 12.91 -6.58 -1.01
CA CYS A 420 14.24 -7.14 -0.68
C CYS A 420 14.19 -8.66 -0.60
N HIS A 421 13.18 -9.20 0.09
CA HIS A 421 13.00 -10.65 0.23
C HIS A 421 12.81 -11.36 -1.13
N LEU A 422 11.94 -10.81 -1.99
CA LEU A 422 11.70 -11.41 -3.30
C LEU A 422 12.93 -11.30 -4.22
N PHE A 423 13.63 -10.17 -4.19
CA PHE A 423 14.86 -9.98 -4.94
C PHE A 423 15.93 -10.99 -4.52
N GLU A 424 16.16 -11.14 -3.23
CA GLU A 424 17.18 -12.03 -2.70
C GLU A 424 16.85 -13.53 -2.99
N ASN A 425 15.59 -13.92 -2.83
CA ASN A 425 15.15 -15.29 -3.16
C ASN A 425 15.42 -15.62 -4.64
N ARG A 426 15.12 -14.68 -5.54
CA ARG A 426 15.37 -14.87 -6.97
C ARG A 426 16.84 -14.93 -7.32
N ARG A 427 17.66 -14.12 -6.65
CA ARG A 427 19.12 -14.13 -6.79
C ARG A 427 19.72 -15.48 -6.36
N GLN A 428 19.29 -16.01 -5.23
CA GLN A 428 19.72 -17.30 -4.73
C GLN A 428 19.28 -18.47 -5.61
N GLU A 429 18.06 -18.42 -6.16
CA GLU A 429 17.56 -19.41 -7.10
C GLU A 429 18.44 -19.45 -8.36
N ALA A 430 18.72 -18.31 -8.96
CA ALA A 430 19.59 -18.18 -10.14
C ALA A 430 20.99 -18.73 -9.86
N HIS A 431 21.56 -18.43 -8.70
CA HIS A 431 22.87 -18.94 -8.30
C HIS A 431 22.89 -20.48 -8.18
N ARG A 432 21.86 -21.09 -7.56
CA ARG A 432 21.74 -22.55 -7.45
C ARG A 432 21.64 -23.24 -8.82
N LEU A 433 20.84 -22.67 -9.72
CA LEU A 433 20.69 -23.21 -11.08
C LEU A 433 22.02 -23.18 -11.85
N LEU A 434 22.76 -22.08 -11.80
CA LEU A 434 24.07 -21.96 -12.44
C LEU A 434 25.09 -22.95 -11.84
N SER A 435 25.16 -23.06 -10.52
CA SER A 435 26.06 -23.99 -9.84
C SER A 435 25.76 -25.46 -10.21
N GLY A 436 24.47 -25.82 -10.33
CA GLY A 436 24.05 -27.15 -10.78
C GLY A 436 24.42 -27.47 -12.25
N LEU A 437 24.40 -26.44 -13.12
CA LEU A 437 24.83 -26.60 -14.50
C LEU A 437 26.34 -26.82 -14.63
N PHE A 438 27.13 -26.08 -13.83
CA PHE A 438 28.60 -26.24 -13.81
C PHE A 438 29.04 -27.62 -13.26
N HIS A 439 28.32 -28.18 -12.27
CA HIS A 439 28.59 -29.53 -11.78
C HIS A 439 28.32 -30.61 -12.87
N LYS A 440 27.18 -30.52 -13.58
CA LYS A 440 26.84 -31.45 -14.67
C LYS A 440 27.76 -31.35 -15.89
N ALA A 441 28.41 -30.22 -16.10
CA ALA A 441 29.35 -30.02 -17.20
C ALA A 441 30.78 -30.53 -16.86
N ALA A 442 31.04 -30.83 -15.57
CA ALA A 442 32.32 -31.33 -15.06
C ALA A 442 32.34 -32.86 -14.89
N GLU A 443 31.19 -33.54 -14.99
CA GLU A 443 31.02 -35.00 -15.10
C GLU A 443 30.98 -35.42 -16.59
#